data_f904613961f19a9eacb83b118c484468
#
_entry.id   f904613961f19a9eacb83b118c484468
#
_cell.length_a   1.000
_cell.length_b   1.000
_cell.length_c   1.000
_cell.angle_alpha   90.00
_cell.angle_beta   90.00
_cell.angle_gamma   90.00
#
_symmetry.space_group_name_H-M   'P 1'
#
loop_
_entity.id
_entity.type
_entity.pdbx_description
1 polymer ?
#
loop_
_entity_poly.entity_id
_entity_poly.type
_entity_poly.pdbx_seq_one_letter_code
_entity_poly.pdbx_strand_id
1 'polypeptide(L)'
;MCYENPLYLAEEAAALDQIADGRGGDMAREKFYRFLDAIDGKGMATAAPEDQQYPLMVQPGSPLPIFPHSEGLRQRIWWGASSNYSAEQTARDGVNMMSSTLVIESGDRSFGEIQAEQIAR
;
A
#
# COMPACT_ATOMS: atom_id res chain seq x y z
N MET A 1 14.90 17.98 -4.37
CA MET A 1 14.15 16.72 -4.49
C MET A 1 12.67 17.05 -4.39
N CYS A 2 11.93 16.99 -5.50
CA CYS A 2 10.49 17.10 -5.46
C CYS A 2 9.95 15.78 -4.89
N TYR A 3 9.34 15.84 -3.73
CA TYR A 3 8.56 14.71 -3.20
C TYR A 3 7.33 14.58 -4.11
N GLU A 4 7.15 13.44 -4.75
CA GLU A 4 5.92 13.15 -5.46
C GLU A 4 4.76 13.22 -4.46
N ASN A 5 3.69 13.89 -4.88
CA ASN A 5 2.50 14.00 -4.05
C ASN A 5 1.91 12.59 -3.85
N PRO A 6 1.70 12.15 -2.60
CA PRO A 6 1.14 10.81 -2.31
C PRO A 6 -0.18 10.52 -3.02
N LEU A 7 -0.94 11.56 -3.40
CA LEU A 7 -2.18 11.42 -4.18
C LEU A 7 -1.91 10.92 -5.60
N TYR A 8 -0.83 11.35 -6.26
CA TYR A 8 -0.48 10.86 -7.60
C TYR A 8 -0.06 9.40 -7.57
N LEU A 9 0.65 8.96 -6.53
CA LEU A 9 1.03 7.56 -6.39
C LEU A 9 -0.20 6.67 -6.18
N ALA A 10 -1.21 7.15 -5.46
CA ALA A 10 -2.47 6.43 -5.25
C ALA A 10 -3.31 6.37 -6.56
N GLU A 11 -3.33 7.44 -7.33
CA GLU A 11 -4.00 7.49 -8.64
C GLU A 11 -3.30 6.60 -9.68
N GLU A 12 -1.98 6.59 -9.73
CA GLU A 12 -1.22 5.71 -10.61
C GLU A 12 -1.39 4.24 -10.26
N ALA A 13 -1.44 3.89 -8.97
CA ALA A 13 -1.70 2.52 -8.53
C ALA A 13 -3.12 2.06 -8.90
N ALA A 14 -4.12 2.93 -8.79
CA ALA A 14 -5.51 2.63 -9.19
C ALA A 14 -5.65 2.50 -10.71
N ALA A 15 -4.95 3.34 -11.49
CA ALA A 15 -4.94 3.27 -12.94
C ALA A 15 -4.27 1.99 -13.46
N LEU A 16 -3.18 1.55 -12.83
CA LEU A 16 -2.49 0.31 -13.16
C LEU A 16 -3.36 -0.93 -12.88
N ASP A 17 -4.17 -0.91 -11.82
CA ASP A 17 -5.10 -2.01 -11.52
C ASP A 17 -6.20 -2.14 -12.59
N GLN A 18 -6.69 -1.02 -13.13
CA GLN A 18 -7.67 -1.02 -14.21
C GLN A 18 -7.10 -1.49 -15.56
N ILE A 19 -5.84 -1.19 -15.85
CA ILE A 19 -5.19 -1.57 -17.13
C ILE A 19 -4.80 -3.06 -17.14
N ALA A 20 -4.60 -3.66 -15.99
CA ALA A 20 -4.03 -5.00 -15.87
C ALA A 20 -5.05 -6.13 -15.86
N ASP A 21 -6.34 -5.87 -16.03
CA ASP A 21 -7.43 -6.85 -16.19
C ASP A 21 -7.35 -8.03 -15.18
N GLY A 22 -7.17 -7.71 -13.90
CA GLY A 22 -7.13 -8.66 -12.79
C GLY A 22 -5.81 -9.39 -12.57
N ARG A 23 -4.92 -9.49 -13.58
CA ARG A 23 -3.58 -10.09 -13.39
C ARG A 23 -2.58 -9.10 -12.77
N GLY A 24 -2.81 -7.80 -12.95
CA GLY A 24 -2.04 -6.76 -12.27
C GLY A 24 -2.41 -6.62 -10.81
N GLY A 25 -3.65 -6.97 -10.44
CA GLY A 25 -4.16 -6.87 -9.09
C GLY A 25 -3.35 -7.69 -8.07
N ASP A 26 -3.07 -8.95 -8.38
CA ASP A 26 -2.30 -9.82 -7.46
C ASP A 26 -0.86 -9.33 -7.31
N MET A 27 -0.20 -8.97 -8.39
CA MET A 27 1.17 -8.44 -8.36
C MET A 27 1.24 -7.05 -7.71
N ALA A 28 0.25 -6.19 -7.95
CA ALA A 28 0.17 -4.88 -7.31
C ALA A 28 -0.06 -5.03 -5.80
N ARG A 29 -0.90 -5.97 -5.40
CA ARG A 29 -1.16 -6.30 -4.00
C ARG A 29 0.07 -6.87 -3.29
N GLU A 30 0.79 -7.77 -3.90
CA GLU A 30 2.05 -8.29 -3.36
C GLU A 30 3.07 -7.16 -3.14
N LYS A 31 3.23 -6.27 -4.13
CA LYS A 31 4.11 -5.10 -4.00
C LYS A 31 3.64 -4.14 -2.91
N PHE A 32 2.33 -3.94 -2.77
CA PHE A 32 1.76 -3.11 -1.73
C PHE A 32 2.05 -3.70 -0.34
N TYR A 33 1.90 -5.00 -0.12
CA TYR A 33 2.26 -5.62 1.15
C TYR A 33 3.75 -5.51 1.46
N ARG A 34 4.61 -5.68 0.47
CA ARG A 34 6.05 -5.43 0.66
C ARG A 34 6.34 -3.97 1.01
N PHE A 35 5.61 -3.03 0.42
CA PHE A 35 5.69 -1.62 0.80
C PHE A 35 5.24 -1.40 2.25
N LEU A 36 4.13 -1.98 2.67
CA LEU A 36 3.67 -1.90 4.07
C LEU A 36 4.70 -2.50 5.04
N ASP A 37 5.29 -3.63 4.70
CA ASP A 37 6.37 -4.24 5.49
C ASP A 37 7.59 -3.31 5.61
N ALA A 38 7.97 -2.66 4.53
CA ALA A 38 9.08 -1.71 4.52
C ALA A 38 8.84 -0.49 5.42
N ILE A 39 7.64 0.10 5.34
CA ILE A 39 7.29 1.27 6.18
C ILE A 39 7.04 0.92 7.63
N ASP A 40 6.72 -0.34 7.94
CA ASP A 40 6.64 -0.85 9.31
C ASP A 40 8.03 -1.17 9.90
N GLY A 41 9.11 -0.95 9.14
CA GLY A 41 10.48 -1.16 9.59
C GLY A 41 10.96 -2.61 9.52
N LYS A 42 10.26 -3.48 8.79
CA LYS A 42 10.73 -4.86 8.58
C LYS A 42 12.00 -4.87 7.70
N GLY A 43 12.85 -5.85 7.93
CA GLY A 43 14.01 -6.08 7.08
C GLY A 43 13.62 -6.47 5.68
N MET A 44 14.05 -5.69 4.69
CA MET A 44 13.75 -5.93 3.26
C MET A 44 14.86 -6.72 2.56
N ALA A 45 16.01 -6.83 3.17
CA ALA A 45 17.15 -7.61 2.74
C ALA A 45 17.88 -8.18 3.96
N THR A 46 18.84 -9.06 3.70
CA THR A 46 19.70 -9.64 4.73
C THR A 46 21.13 -9.16 4.51
N ALA A 47 21.80 -8.77 5.57
CA ALA A 47 23.18 -8.35 5.53
C ALA A 47 24.08 -9.49 5.01
N ALA A 48 25.03 -9.14 4.16
CA ALA A 48 25.99 -10.09 3.60
C ALA A 48 26.81 -10.78 4.70
N PRO A 49 27.34 -12.00 4.46
CA PRO A 49 28.28 -12.66 5.35
C PRO A 49 29.52 -11.79 5.63
N GLU A 50 30.21 -12.08 6.73
CA GLU A 50 31.39 -11.32 7.16
C GLU A 50 32.49 -11.25 6.09
N ASP A 51 32.72 -12.34 5.39
CA ASP A 51 33.72 -12.45 4.32
C ASP A 51 33.40 -11.60 3.07
N GLN A 52 32.14 -11.11 2.95
CA GLN A 52 31.68 -10.25 1.86
C GLN A 52 31.51 -8.79 2.27
N GLN A 53 31.78 -8.45 3.52
CA GLN A 53 31.69 -7.10 4.02
C GLN A 53 33.07 -6.56 4.41
N TYR A 54 33.54 -5.53 3.69
CA TYR A 54 34.74 -4.81 4.10
C TYR A 54 34.62 -3.31 3.83
N PRO A 55 34.68 -2.47 4.88
CA PRO A 55 34.70 -2.82 6.31
C PRO A 55 33.37 -3.44 6.78
N LEU A 56 33.39 -4.17 7.89
CA LEU A 56 32.17 -4.69 8.52
C LEU A 56 31.29 -3.55 9.00
N MET A 57 30.18 -3.32 8.33
CA MET A 57 29.28 -2.19 8.60
C MET A 57 28.06 -2.58 9.43
N VAL A 58 27.61 -3.82 9.30
CA VAL A 58 26.45 -4.37 10.01
C VAL A 58 26.69 -5.81 10.39
N GLN A 59 25.98 -6.30 11.38
CA GLN A 59 26.10 -7.69 11.80
C GLN A 59 25.72 -8.64 10.65
N PRO A 60 26.60 -9.62 10.28
CA PRO A 60 26.31 -10.58 9.24
C PRO A 60 24.98 -11.31 9.46
N GLY A 61 24.19 -11.47 8.41
CA GLY A 61 22.90 -12.14 8.48
C GLY A 61 21.78 -11.35 9.17
N SER A 62 22.04 -10.12 9.64
CA SER A 62 21.00 -9.28 10.22
C SER A 62 20.01 -8.74 9.17
N PRO A 63 18.75 -8.51 9.54
CA PRO A 63 17.79 -7.88 8.66
C PRO A 63 18.14 -6.42 8.43
N LEU A 64 18.01 -5.96 7.18
CA LEU A 64 18.28 -4.58 6.77
C LEU A 64 16.96 -3.85 6.50
N PRO A 65 16.47 -3.04 7.44
CA PRO A 65 15.29 -2.19 7.22
C PRO A 65 15.64 -0.99 6.32
N ILE A 66 14.61 -0.33 5.80
CA ILE A 66 14.76 0.91 5.03
C ILE A 66 14.86 2.11 5.97
N PHE A 67 15.81 3.00 5.71
CA PHE A 67 15.97 4.26 6.43
C PHE A 67 15.80 5.47 5.51
N PRO A 68 15.29 6.62 6.03
CA PRO A 68 14.84 6.84 7.41
C PRO A 68 13.52 6.11 7.71
N HIS A 69 13.37 5.60 8.93
CA HIS A 69 12.13 5.02 9.40
C HIS A 69 11.22 6.10 9.98
N SER A 70 9.93 6.05 9.64
CA SER A 70 8.91 6.96 10.16
C SER A 70 7.85 6.18 10.90
N GLU A 71 7.92 6.21 12.21
CA GLU A 71 6.97 5.51 13.07
C GLU A 71 5.52 5.96 12.80
N GLY A 72 4.61 5.01 12.71
CA GLY A 72 3.20 5.27 12.47
C GLY A 72 2.88 5.76 11.06
N LEU A 73 3.77 5.57 10.07
CA LEU A 73 3.51 6.00 8.69
C LEU A 73 2.29 5.29 8.09
N ARG A 74 2.06 4.01 8.41
CA ARG A 74 0.88 3.25 7.96
C ARG A 74 -0.43 3.96 8.29
N GLN A 75 -0.57 4.52 9.49
CA GLN A 75 -1.78 5.24 9.94
C GLN A 75 -1.99 6.59 9.25
N ARG A 76 -1.03 7.04 8.44
CA ARG A 76 -1.12 8.28 7.64
C ARG A 76 -1.38 8.01 6.17
N ILE A 77 -1.42 6.73 5.76
CA ILE A 77 -1.75 6.33 4.39
C ILE A 77 -3.26 6.33 4.23
N TRP A 78 -3.73 6.86 3.12
CA TRP A 78 -5.12 6.85 2.69
C TRP A 78 -5.26 6.08 1.40
N TRP A 79 -6.21 5.14 1.38
CA TRP A 79 -6.51 4.35 0.20
C TRP A 79 -7.87 4.76 -0.38
N GLY A 80 -7.93 5.02 -1.69
CA GLY A 80 -9.18 5.31 -2.39
C GLY A 80 -9.93 4.02 -2.72
N ALA A 81 -11.03 3.75 -2.03
CA ALA A 81 -11.87 2.59 -2.27
C ALA A 81 -12.95 2.90 -3.32
N SER A 82 -12.97 2.18 -4.44
CA SER A 82 -13.97 2.29 -5.51
C SER A 82 -15.03 1.18 -5.49
N SER A 83 -14.84 0.15 -4.65
CA SER A 83 -15.76 -0.99 -4.48
C SER A 83 -15.81 -1.44 -3.04
N ASN A 84 -16.85 -2.22 -2.68
CA ASN A 84 -16.96 -2.82 -1.36
C ASN A 84 -15.76 -3.73 -1.04
N TYR A 85 -15.27 -4.47 -2.02
CA TYR A 85 -14.08 -5.31 -1.87
C TYR A 85 -12.85 -4.48 -1.50
N SER A 86 -12.60 -3.36 -2.19
CA SER A 86 -11.45 -2.50 -1.87
C SER A 86 -11.60 -1.81 -0.51
N ALA A 87 -12.82 -1.49 -0.08
CA ALA A 87 -13.09 -0.96 1.26
C ALA A 87 -12.73 -1.97 2.36
N GLU A 88 -13.19 -3.22 2.21
CA GLU A 88 -12.86 -4.31 3.14
C GLU A 88 -11.36 -4.59 3.21
N GLN A 89 -10.67 -4.58 2.05
CA GLN A 89 -9.22 -4.77 2.02
C GLN A 89 -8.48 -3.62 2.72
N THR A 90 -8.91 -2.38 2.51
CA THR A 90 -8.33 -1.20 3.18
C THR A 90 -8.40 -1.33 4.71
N ALA A 91 -9.56 -1.77 5.22
CA ALA A 91 -9.73 -2.03 6.64
C ALA A 91 -8.80 -3.15 7.16
N ARG A 92 -8.69 -4.24 6.42
CA ARG A 92 -7.78 -5.36 6.77
C ARG A 92 -6.32 -4.95 6.75
N ASP A 93 -5.94 -4.08 5.82
CA ASP A 93 -4.57 -3.60 5.66
C ASP A 93 -4.19 -2.55 6.74
N GLY A 94 -5.16 -2.07 7.52
CA GLY A 94 -4.93 -1.10 8.60
C GLY A 94 -4.48 0.27 8.11
N VAL A 95 -4.93 0.68 6.94
CA VAL A 95 -4.74 2.03 6.39
C VAL A 95 -6.05 2.80 6.39
N ASN A 96 -6.02 4.13 6.27
CA ASN A 96 -7.23 4.91 6.24
C ASN A 96 -7.95 4.75 4.89
N MET A 97 -9.27 4.81 4.93
CA MET A 97 -10.09 4.72 3.74
C MET A 97 -10.61 6.09 3.31
N MET A 98 -10.57 6.33 2.01
CA MET A 98 -11.28 7.42 1.35
C MET A 98 -12.22 6.80 0.31
N SER A 99 -13.53 7.05 0.43
CA SER A 99 -14.48 6.59 -0.58
C SER A 99 -14.23 7.33 -1.90
N SER A 100 -14.07 6.57 -2.99
CA SER A 100 -13.81 7.13 -4.32
C SER A 100 -15.06 7.77 -4.90
N THR A 101 -14.87 8.84 -5.66
CA THR A 101 -15.94 9.43 -6.49
C THR A 101 -16.22 8.61 -7.75
N LEU A 102 -15.29 7.73 -8.14
CA LEU A 102 -15.49 6.77 -9.22
C LEU A 102 -16.08 5.49 -8.64
N VAL A 103 -17.38 5.28 -8.85
CA VAL A 103 -18.07 4.07 -8.41
C VAL A 103 -18.24 3.15 -9.62
N ILE A 104 -17.58 1.99 -9.58
CA ILE A 104 -17.59 1.01 -10.67
C ILE A 104 -18.89 0.17 -10.63
N GLU A 105 -19.48 0.00 -9.45
CA GLU A 105 -20.66 -0.82 -9.20
C GLU A 105 -21.85 0.07 -8.81
N SER A 106 -22.42 0.81 -9.75
CA SER A 106 -23.53 1.72 -9.40
C SER A 106 -24.90 1.03 -9.40
N GLY A 107 -25.21 0.17 -10.34
CA GLY A 107 -26.56 -0.38 -10.46
C GLY A 107 -27.63 0.72 -10.33
N ASP A 108 -28.77 0.40 -9.70
CA ASP A 108 -29.84 1.36 -9.42
C ASP A 108 -29.68 2.13 -8.08
N ARG A 109 -28.52 1.98 -7.40
CA ARG A 109 -28.26 2.60 -6.10
C ARG A 109 -27.70 4.01 -6.27
N SER A 110 -28.09 4.90 -5.37
CA SER A 110 -27.52 6.24 -5.31
C SER A 110 -26.05 6.20 -4.83
N PHE A 111 -25.28 7.19 -5.24
CA PHE A 111 -23.90 7.36 -4.80
C PHE A 111 -23.75 7.38 -3.27
N GLY A 112 -24.68 8.07 -2.57
CA GLY A 112 -24.67 8.14 -1.11
C GLY A 112 -24.93 6.79 -0.42
N GLU A 113 -25.79 5.95 -0.99
CA GLU A 113 -26.05 4.60 -0.46
C GLU A 113 -24.84 3.70 -0.60
N ILE A 114 -24.13 3.79 -1.73
CA ILE A 114 -22.91 3.01 -1.97
C ILE A 114 -21.80 3.44 -1.01
N GLN A 115 -21.61 4.75 -0.82
CA GLN A 115 -20.61 5.26 0.13
C GLN A 115 -20.94 4.87 1.58
N ALA A 116 -22.22 4.97 1.98
CA ALA A 116 -22.65 4.57 3.32
C ALA A 116 -22.39 3.08 3.57
N GLU A 117 -22.64 2.23 2.59
CA GLU A 117 -22.32 0.80 2.68
C GLU A 117 -20.82 0.53 2.82
N GLN A 118 -19.98 1.22 2.04
CA GLN A 118 -18.52 1.09 2.13
C GLN A 118 -17.97 1.50 3.49
N ILE A 119 -18.53 2.53 4.11
CA ILE A 119 -18.12 3.01 5.45
C ILE A 119 -18.58 2.05 6.55
N ALA A 120 -19.71 1.37 6.36
CA ALA A 120 -20.29 0.46 7.34
C ALA A 120 -19.61 -0.93 7.38
N ARG A 121 -18.75 -1.24 6.42
CA ARG A 121 -18.03 -2.52 6.34
C ARG A 121 -16.72 -2.52 7.12
#